data_ecc1c5954b7d90f68db053624f12d5cc
#
_entry.id   ecc1c5954b7d90f68db053624f12d5cc
#
_cell.length_a   1.000
_cell.length_b   1.000
_cell.length_c   1.000
_cell.angle_alpha   90.00
_cell.angle_beta   90.00
_cell.angle_gamma   90.00
#
_symmetry.space_group_name_H-M   'P 1'
#
loop_
_entity.id
_entity.type
_entity.pdbx_description
1 polymer ?
#
loop_
_entity_poly.entity_id
_entity_poly.type
_entity_poly.pdbx_seq_one_letter_code
_entity_poly.pdbx_strand_id
1 'polypeptide(L)'
;MRLSRALADKLLSLGAAILILALVDISGAQQPTLSNLGPPELAANPPMPLADARTLMASGKFQEAENLLRTYLVTNPRSGQARYLLAYTLLRQNKPKDSLQEYTTAASLQTPTAEQLRQVAQAYVLLDDTADAGKWILRSIQMDGSDPEGWYSLGRLRYTEQRFGDAVDSFKHALTLAPSSVKVENNLGLAYEGLNRTDDAVIAYRRAIALQDAGPPERASEQPLLNLAIVLMHQAKLGEAQSLLLQAVHIAPRDPRIHEQLGQLYMQQGNYVEAGKYLETATRLDPERSNLHFLLGQAYHHLGRQQEAKTEFDTAARLANPSVR
;
A
#
# COMPACT_ATOMS: atom_id res chain seq x y z
N MET A 1 -15.23 8.69 -17.68
CA MET A 1 -16.15 8.38 -16.59
C MET A 1 -17.25 7.35 -16.93
N ARG A 2 -17.85 7.32 -18.15
CA ARG A 2 -18.90 6.35 -18.50
C ARG A 2 -18.43 4.92 -18.82
N LEU A 3 -17.18 4.71 -19.21
CA LEU A 3 -16.63 3.39 -19.52
C LEU A 3 -16.34 2.53 -18.25
N SER A 4 -16.01 3.16 -17.10
CA SER A 4 -15.69 2.44 -15.87
C SER A 4 -16.94 1.84 -15.21
N ARG A 5 -18.08 2.53 -15.27
CA ARG A 5 -19.34 2.04 -14.69
C ARG A 5 -19.88 0.81 -15.42
N ALA A 6 -19.83 0.80 -16.75
CA ALA A 6 -20.28 -0.35 -17.54
C ALA A 6 -19.40 -1.60 -17.29
N LEU A 7 -18.11 -1.39 -16.98
CA LEU A 7 -17.18 -2.47 -16.64
C LEU A 7 -17.48 -3.03 -15.23
N ALA A 8 -17.75 -2.15 -14.27
CA ALA A 8 -18.12 -2.52 -12.91
C ALA A 8 -19.45 -3.30 -12.86
N ASP A 9 -20.46 -2.82 -13.57
CA ASP A 9 -21.77 -3.48 -13.64
C ASP A 9 -21.66 -4.86 -14.30
N LYS A 10 -20.78 -5.02 -15.28
CA LYS A 10 -20.54 -6.29 -15.95
C LYS A 10 -19.81 -7.31 -15.06
N LEU A 11 -18.83 -6.86 -14.26
CA LEU A 11 -18.13 -7.70 -13.27
C LEU A 11 -19.05 -8.06 -12.10
N LEU A 12 -19.87 -7.11 -11.63
CA LEU A 12 -20.84 -7.34 -10.56
C LEU A 12 -21.96 -8.29 -11.03
N SER A 13 -22.45 -8.15 -12.27
CA SER A 13 -23.47 -9.03 -12.83
C SER A 13 -22.96 -10.43 -13.09
N LEU A 14 -21.72 -10.60 -13.54
CA LEU A 14 -21.08 -11.91 -13.70
C LEU A 14 -20.88 -12.62 -12.35
N GLY A 15 -20.45 -11.89 -11.30
CA GLY A 15 -20.34 -12.44 -9.95
C GLY A 15 -21.68 -12.85 -9.33
N ALA A 16 -22.74 -12.10 -9.59
CA ALA A 16 -24.10 -12.42 -9.14
C ALA A 16 -24.70 -13.62 -9.92
N ALA A 17 -24.48 -13.70 -11.23
CA ALA A 17 -24.99 -14.81 -12.05
C ALA A 17 -24.36 -16.15 -11.66
N ILE A 18 -23.09 -16.18 -11.29
CA ILE A 18 -22.40 -17.40 -10.83
C ILE A 18 -22.92 -17.87 -9.47
N LEU A 19 -23.33 -16.93 -8.58
CA LEU A 19 -23.89 -17.29 -7.26
C LEU A 19 -25.35 -17.75 -7.35
N ILE A 20 -26.14 -17.27 -8.30
CA ILE A 20 -27.55 -17.67 -8.47
C ILE A 20 -27.63 -19.09 -9.04
N LEU A 21 -26.67 -19.52 -9.88
CA LEU A 21 -26.61 -20.90 -10.38
C LEU A 21 -26.16 -21.92 -9.32
N ALA A 22 -25.49 -21.48 -8.25
CA ALA A 22 -25.04 -22.35 -7.15
C ALA A 22 -26.12 -22.53 -6.04
N LEU A 23 -27.24 -21.77 -6.07
CA LEU A 23 -28.27 -21.79 -5.04
C LEU A 23 -29.61 -22.40 -5.51
N VAL A 24 -29.74 -22.82 -6.76
CA VAL A 24 -31.01 -23.34 -7.32
C VAL A 24 -31.07 -24.86 -7.39
N ASP A 25 -30.00 -25.60 -7.10
CA ASP A 25 -29.99 -27.07 -7.23
C ASP A 25 -29.87 -27.81 -5.87
N ILE A 26 -30.68 -27.43 -4.87
CA ILE A 26 -30.87 -28.27 -3.67
C ILE A 26 -32.36 -28.47 -3.44
N SER A 27 -33.04 -29.16 -4.34
CA SER A 27 -34.28 -29.90 -4.02
C SER A 27 -34.52 -30.97 -5.08
N GLY A 28 -34.08 -32.19 -4.79
CA GLY A 28 -34.56 -33.40 -5.43
C GLY A 28 -33.67 -34.07 -6.45
N ALA A 29 -32.52 -34.61 -6.04
CA ALA A 29 -31.91 -35.72 -6.72
C ALA A 29 -31.16 -36.63 -5.72
N GLN A 30 -31.36 -37.89 -5.83
CA GLN A 30 -30.81 -38.99 -5.04
C GLN A 30 -29.29 -38.85 -4.85
N GLN A 31 -28.79 -39.08 -3.62
CA GLN A 31 -27.38 -39.17 -3.29
C GLN A 31 -26.68 -40.17 -4.18
N PRO A 32 -25.67 -39.80 -4.99
CA PRO A 32 -24.80 -40.77 -5.61
C PRO A 32 -23.87 -41.35 -4.55
N THR A 33 -23.83 -42.70 -4.53
CA THR A 33 -22.95 -43.49 -3.65
C THR A 33 -21.50 -43.10 -3.82
N LEU A 34 -20.77 -42.90 -2.69
CA LEU A 34 -19.36 -42.51 -2.58
C LEU A 34 -18.32 -43.51 -3.09
N SER A 35 -18.59 -44.24 -4.15
CA SER A 35 -17.70 -45.33 -4.61
C SER A 35 -16.95 -45.08 -5.92
N ASN A 36 -17.04 -43.86 -6.51
CA ASN A 36 -16.34 -43.55 -7.77
C ASN A 36 -15.69 -42.17 -7.83
N LEU A 37 -15.24 -41.63 -6.72
CA LEU A 37 -14.28 -40.53 -6.74
C LEU A 37 -12.89 -41.14 -6.76
N GLY A 38 -12.27 -41.13 -7.93
CA GLY A 38 -10.83 -41.39 -8.07
C GLY A 38 -10.05 -40.46 -7.13
N PRO A 39 -8.79 -40.78 -6.78
CA PRO A 39 -7.98 -39.94 -5.88
C PRO A 39 -8.01 -38.49 -6.38
N PRO A 40 -8.08 -37.50 -5.48
CA PRO A 40 -8.08 -36.08 -5.87
C PRO A 40 -6.87 -35.87 -6.78
N GLU A 41 -7.16 -35.40 -8.00
CA GLU A 41 -6.12 -35.03 -8.95
C GLU A 41 -5.24 -34.01 -8.23
N LEU A 42 -4.03 -34.44 -7.81
CA LEU A 42 -3.00 -33.57 -7.26
C LEU A 42 -2.91 -32.40 -8.21
N ALA A 43 -3.21 -31.19 -7.70
CA ALA A 43 -3.20 -29.97 -8.47
C ALA A 43 -1.94 -29.96 -9.34
N ALA A 44 -2.11 -30.16 -10.64
CA ALA A 44 -1.01 -30.28 -11.58
C ALA A 44 -0.13 -29.04 -11.41
N ASN A 45 1.18 -29.22 -11.27
CA ASN A 45 2.12 -28.12 -11.24
C ASN A 45 1.75 -27.13 -12.36
N PRO A 46 1.66 -25.83 -12.06
CA PRO A 46 1.30 -24.86 -13.09
C PRO A 46 2.27 -25.01 -14.26
N PRO A 47 1.80 -24.85 -15.52
CA PRO A 47 2.67 -24.93 -16.69
C PRO A 47 3.93 -24.08 -16.48
N MET A 48 5.12 -24.58 -16.86
CA MET A 48 6.40 -23.88 -16.65
C MET A 48 6.34 -22.38 -16.92
N PRO A 49 5.75 -21.88 -18.02
CA PRO A 49 5.67 -20.44 -18.27
C PRO A 49 4.93 -19.65 -17.20
N LEU A 50 3.94 -20.21 -16.50
CA LEU A 50 3.23 -19.51 -15.43
C LEU A 50 4.03 -19.49 -14.12
N ALA A 51 4.84 -20.52 -13.86
CA ALA A 51 5.78 -20.53 -12.74
C ALA A 51 6.90 -19.51 -12.97
N ASP A 52 7.44 -19.45 -14.17
CA ASP A 52 8.46 -18.47 -14.55
C ASP A 52 7.93 -17.03 -14.46
N ALA A 53 6.69 -16.79 -14.92
CA ALA A 53 6.05 -15.50 -14.77
C ALA A 53 5.95 -15.06 -13.29
N ARG A 54 5.56 -15.98 -12.38
CA ARG A 54 5.52 -15.70 -10.94
C ARG A 54 6.90 -15.37 -10.37
N THR A 55 7.93 -16.07 -10.81
CA THR A 55 9.33 -15.80 -10.40
C THR A 55 9.79 -14.43 -10.87
N LEU A 56 9.48 -14.04 -12.10
CA LEU A 56 9.75 -12.70 -12.64
C LEU A 56 9.00 -11.63 -11.84
N MET A 57 7.72 -11.87 -11.53
CA MET A 57 6.91 -10.96 -10.71
C MET A 57 7.49 -10.80 -9.29
N ALA A 58 7.91 -11.89 -8.66
CA ALA A 58 8.54 -11.88 -7.34
C ALA A 58 9.87 -11.10 -7.33
N SER A 59 10.59 -11.11 -8.46
CA SER A 59 11.84 -10.35 -8.67
C SER A 59 11.60 -8.91 -9.12
N GLY A 60 10.35 -8.43 -9.21
CA GLY A 60 10.00 -7.09 -9.68
C GLY A 60 10.14 -6.88 -11.18
N LYS A 61 10.42 -7.93 -11.96
CA LYS A 61 10.62 -7.88 -13.42
C LYS A 61 9.29 -7.95 -14.18
N PHE A 62 8.42 -6.97 -13.90
CA PHE A 62 7.04 -6.98 -14.40
C PHE A 62 6.94 -6.89 -15.92
N GLN A 63 7.86 -6.19 -16.61
CA GLN A 63 7.83 -6.11 -18.07
C GLN A 63 8.18 -7.45 -18.72
N GLU A 64 9.13 -8.19 -18.17
CA GLU A 64 9.49 -9.53 -18.65
C GLU A 64 8.32 -10.51 -18.40
N ALA A 65 7.68 -10.43 -17.23
CA ALA A 65 6.51 -11.22 -16.90
C ALA A 65 5.33 -10.93 -17.85
N GLU A 66 5.05 -9.65 -18.18
CA GLU A 66 4.03 -9.27 -19.16
C GLU A 66 4.29 -9.92 -20.52
N ASN A 67 5.51 -9.81 -21.04
CA ASN A 67 5.88 -10.36 -22.33
C ASN A 67 5.69 -11.89 -22.37
N LEU A 68 6.15 -12.57 -21.32
CA LEU A 68 6.00 -14.04 -21.19
C LEU A 68 4.51 -14.44 -21.14
N LEU A 69 3.70 -13.75 -20.34
CA LEU A 69 2.27 -14.06 -20.21
C LEU A 69 1.49 -13.78 -21.49
N ARG A 70 1.80 -12.68 -22.19
CA ARG A 70 1.18 -12.38 -23.50
C ARG A 70 1.53 -13.44 -24.54
N THR A 71 2.79 -13.86 -24.62
CA THR A 71 3.23 -14.95 -25.50
C THR A 71 2.49 -16.26 -25.18
N TYR A 72 2.38 -16.61 -23.91
CA TYR A 72 1.64 -17.80 -23.48
C TYR A 72 0.15 -17.73 -23.87
N LEU A 73 -0.47 -16.56 -23.75
CA LEU A 73 -1.88 -16.34 -24.08
C LEU A 73 -2.19 -16.42 -25.59
N VAL A 74 -1.20 -16.25 -26.48
CA VAL A 74 -1.38 -16.49 -27.93
C VAL A 74 -1.80 -17.94 -28.19
N THR A 75 -1.15 -18.90 -27.55
CA THR A 75 -1.43 -20.32 -27.69
C THR A 75 -2.48 -20.83 -26.70
N ASN A 76 -2.71 -20.11 -25.60
CA ASN A 76 -3.62 -20.49 -24.53
C ASN A 76 -4.63 -19.37 -24.20
N PRO A 77 -5.45 -18.88 -25.17
CA PRO A 77 -6.25 -17.66 -25.01
C PRO A 77 -7.34 -17.77 -23.93
N ARG A 78 -7.72 -18.99 -23.54
CA ARG A 78 -8.75 -19.29 -22.52
C ARG A 78 -8.15 -19.58 -21.14
N SER A 79 -6.85 -19.35 -20.91
CA SER A 79 -6.24 -19.54 -19.59
C SER A 79 -6.62 -18.39 -18.65
N GLY A 80 -7.64 -18.61 -17.81
CA GLY A 80 -8.04 -17.66 -16.77
C GLY A 80 -6.89 -17.32 -15.80
N GLN A 81 -6.10 -18.35 -15.43
CA GLN A 81 -4.94 -18.16 -14.54
C GLN A 81 -3.88 -17.24 -15.14
N ALA A 82 -3.53 -17.41 -16.44
CA ALA A 82 -2.57 -16.54 -17.10
C ALA A 82 -3.08 -15.10 -17.19
N ARG A 83 -4.38 -14.91 -17.44
CA ARG A 83 -4.99 -13.57 -17.47
C ARG A 83 -5.00 -12.90 -16.11
N TYR A 84 -5.26 -13.63 -15.03
CA TYR A 84 -5.15 -13.07 -13.67
C TYR A 84 -3.72 -12.63 -13.35
N LEU A 85 -2.71 -13.42 -13.73
CA LEU A 85 -1.30 -13.05 -13.57
C LEU A 85 -0.94 -11.82 -14.40
N LEU A 86 -1.43 -11.76 -15.65
CA LEU A 86 -1.22 -10.60 -16.52
C LEU A 86 -1.90 -9.33 -15.94
N ALA A 87 -3.12 -9.47 -15.45
CA ALA A 87 -3.84 -8.36 -14.81
C ALA A 87 -3.07 -7.80 -13.61
N TYR A 88 -2.58 -8.67 -12.72
CA TYR A 88 -1.75 -8.25 -11.60
C TYR A 88 -0.43 -7.62 -12.06
N THR A 89 0.22 -8.19 -13.07
CA THR A 89 1.46 -7.63 -13.66
C THR A 89 1.24 -6.20 -14.17
N LEU A 90 0.14 -5.97 -14.89
CA LEU A 90 -0.25 -4.66 -15.39
C LEU A 90 -0.55 -3.67 -14.25
N LEU A 91 -1.23 -4.14 -13.20
CA LEU A 91 -1.49 -3.36 -12.00
C LEU A 91 -0.18 -2.86 -11.36
N ARG A 92 0.81 -3.75 -11.23
CA ARG A 92 2.13 -3.42 -10.66
C ARG A 92 2.95 -2.47 -11.54
N GLN A 93 2.64 -2.39 -12.84
CA GLN A 93 3.20 -1.42 -13.78
C GLN A 93 2.43 -0.08 -13.82
N ASN A 94 1.48 0.13 -12.91
CA ASN A 94 0.61 1.32 -12.89
C ASN A 94 -0.24 1.48 -14.17
N LYS A 95 -0.71 0.34 -14.72
CA LYS A 95 -1.62 0.27 -15.87
C LYS A 95 -3.02 -0.21 -15.43
N PRO A 96 -3.75 0.55 -14.59
CA PRO A 96 -4.96 0.05 -13.93
C PRO A 96 -6.10 -0.26 -14.91
N LYS A 97 -6.25 0.49 -16.01
CA LYS A 97 -7.31 0.25 -17.01
C LYS A 97 -7.11 -1.09 -17.73
N ASP A 98 -5.88 -1.35 -18.18
CA ASP A 98 -5.54 -2.60 -18.86
C ASP A 98 -5.64 -3.79 -17.90
N SER A 99 -5.23 -3.59 -16.65
CA SER A 99 -5.40 -4.57 -15.58
C SER A 99 -6.87 -4.96 -15.39
N LEU A 100 -7.79 -3.99 -15.26
CA LEU A 100 -9.23 -4.25 -15.12
C LEU A 100 -9.81 -4.99 -16.33
N GLN A 101 -9.34 -4.71 -17.55
CA GLN A 101 -9.76 -5.44 -18.75
C GLN A 101 -9.38 -6.91 -18.68
N GLU A 102 -8.14 -7.21 -18.27
CA GLU A 102 -7.68 -8.60 -18.11
C GLU A 102 -8.39 -9.30 -16.95
N TYR A 103 -8.63 -8.62 -15.80
CA TYR A 103 -9.46 -9.17 -14.71
C TYR A 103 -10.88 -9.52 -15.18
N THR A 104 -11.52 -8.67 -15.97
CA THR A 104 -12.86 -8.90 -16.52
C THR A 104 -12.86 -10.14 -17.43
N THR A 105 -11.86 -10.25 -18.30
CA THR A 105 -11.74 -11.39 -19.20
C THR A 105 -11.44 -12.68 -18.41
N ALA A 106 -10.54 -12.60 -17.43
CA ALA A 106 -10.21 -13.73 -16.57
C ALA A 106 -11.44 -14.24 -15.80
N ALA A 107 -12.24 -13.33 -15.22
CA ALA A 107 -13.44 -13.66 -14.46
C ALA A 107 -14.52 -14.35 -15.30
N SER A 108 -14.56 -14.12 -16.61
CA SER A 108 -15.44 -14.84 -17.53
C SER A 108 -15.00 -16.29 -17.80
N LEU A 109 -13.75 -16.62 -17.48
CA LEU A 109 -13.13 -17.94 -17.74
C LEU A 109 -12.95 -18.75 -16.45
N GLN A 110 -12.72 -18.08 -15.34
CA GLN A 110 -12.42 -18.70 -14.05
C GLN A 110 -12.90 -17.79 -12.91
N THR A 111 -13.59 -18.37 -11.92
CA THR A 111 -14.04 -17.62 -10.73
C THR A 111 -12.87 -16.96 -10.02
N PRO A 112 -12.95 -15.65 -9.71
CA PRO A 112 -11.89 -14.96 -8.99
C PRO A 112 -11.78 -15.42 -7.52
N THR A 113 -10.59 -15.33 -6.96
CA THR A 113 -10.34 -15.47 -5.51
C THR A 113 -10.57 -14.17 -4.78
N ALA A 114 -10.67 -14.20 -3.44
CA ALA A 114 -10.74 -13.01 -2.60
C ALA A 114 -9.54 -12.07 -2.84
N GLU A 115 -8.33 -12.62 -2.99
CA GLU A 115 -7.13 -11.85 -3.34
C GLU A 115 -7.28 -11.12 -4.68
N GLN A 116 -7.78 -11.79 -5.71
CA GLN A 116 -7.98 -11.18 -7.04
C GLN A 116 -9.03 -10.05 -6.98
N LEU A 117 -10.06 -10.18 -6.16
CA LEU A 117 -11.02 -9.09 -5.92
C LEU A 117 -10.38 -7.89 -5.23
N ARG A 118 -9.45 -8.10 -4.27
CA ARG A 118 -8.66 -7.00 -3.68
C ARG A 118 -7.75 -6.33 -4.71
N GLN A 119 -7.15 -7.08 -5.61
CA GLN A 119 -6.34 -6.54 -6.70
C GLN A 119 -7.17 -5.69 -7.67
N VAL A 120 -8.41 -6.10 -7.98
CA VAL A 120 -9.38 -5.27 -8.71
C VAL A 120 -9.67 -3.97 -7.96
N ALA A 121 -9.92 -4.05 -6.65
CA ALA A 121 -10.12 -2.87 -5.82
C ALA A 121 -8.91 -1.92 -5.85
N GLN A 122 -7.70 -2.46 -5.81
CA GLN A 122 -6.47 -1.65 -5.93
C GLN A 122 -6.38 -0.92 -7.28
N ALA A 123 -6.83 -1.54 -8.37
CA ALA A 123 -6.89 -0.88 -9.66
C ALA A 123 -7.86 0.31 -9.66
N TYR A 124 -9.02 0.18 -8.98
CA TYR A 124 -9.96 1.30 -8.81
C TYR A 124 -9.39 2.41 -7.93
N VAL A 125 -8.64 2.07 -6.87
CA VAL A 125 -7.92 3.08 -6.06
C VAL A 125 -6.94 3.87 -6.93
N LEU A 126 -6.18 3.21 -7.82
CA LEU A 126 -5.27 3.90 -8.76
C LEU A 126 -6.00 4.77 -9.79
N LEU A 127 -7.28 4.55 -10.01
CA LEU A 127 -8.15 5.37 -10.87
C LEU A 127 -8.91 6.45 -10.09
N ASP A 128 -8.61 6.59 -8.79
CA ASP A 128 -9.30 7.50 -7.86
C ASP A 128 -10.83 7.21 -7.73
N ASP A 129 -11.22 5.96 -8.01
CA ASP A 129 -12.60 5.48 -7.84
C ASP A 129 -12.73 4.71 -6.53
N THR A 130 -12.80 5.44 -5.42
CA THR A 130 -12.89 4.85 -4.07
C THR A 130 -14.22 4.13 -3.85
N ALA A 131 -15.28 4.54 -4.55
CA ALA A 131 -16.61 3.93 -4.43
C ALA A 131 -16.61 2.49 -4.97
N ASP A 132 -16.08 2.27 -6.16
CA ASP A 132 -15.97 0.93 -6.73
C ASP A 132 -14.89 0.11 -6.03
N ALA A 133 -13.78 0.71 -5.62
CA ALA A 133 -12.79 0.05 -4.79
C ALA A 133 -13.42 -0.54 -3.52
N GLY A 134 -14.27 0.23 -2.83
CA GLY A 134 -14.98 -0.22 -1.63
C GLY A 134 -15.88 -1.43 -1.87
N LYS A 135 -16.63 -1.45 -2.97
CA LYS A 135 -17.48 -2.60 -3.34
C LYS A 135 -16.66 -3.88 -3.51
N TRP A 136 -15.51 -3.80 -4.18
CA TRP A 136 -14.66 -4.96 -4.44
C TRP A 136 -13.95 -5.46 -3.19
N ILE A 137 -13.50 -4.57 -2.29
CA ILE A 137 -12.97 -4.97 -0.98
C ILE A 137 -14.03 -5.69 -0.16
N LEU A 138 -15.24 -5.12 -0.05
CA LEU A 138 -16.33 -5.75 0.67
C LEU A 138 -16.70 -7.12 0.08
N ARG A 139 -16.67 -7.24 -1.24
CA ARG A 139 -16.90 -8.53 -1.91
C ARG A 139 -15.81 -9.54 -1.59
N SER A 140 -14.55 -9.11 -1.51
CA SER A 140 -13.45 -10.00 -1.11
C SER A 140 -13.62 -10.49 0.33
N ILE A 141 -14.03 -9.61 1.26
CA ILE A 141 -14.32 -9.96 2.66
C ILE A 141 -15.51 -10.92 2.76
N GLN A 142 -16.56 -10.72 1.96
CA GLN A 142 -17.70 -11.66 1.89
C GLN A 142 -17.28 -13.05 1.42
N MET A 143 -16.30 -13.13 0.53
CA MET A 143 -15.78 -14.39 0.01
C MET A 143 -14.85 -15.09 1.02
N ASP A 144 -14.01 -14.32 1.69
CA ASP A 144 -13.12 -14.79 2.75
C ASP A 144 -12.99 -13.74 3.85
N GLY A 145 -13.85 -13.85 4.87
CA GLY A 145 -13.84 -12.94 6.02
C GLY A 145 -12.72 -13.23 7.01
N SER A 146 -12.02 -14.36 6.88
CA SER A 146 -10.88 -14.74 7.71
C SER A 146 -9.53 -14.21 7.18
N ASP A 147 -9.53 -13.60 5.99
CA ASP A 147 -8.34 -13.01 5.41
C ASP A 147 -8.08 -11.60 6.01
N PRO A 148 -7.01 -11.40 6.79
CA PRO A 148 -6.69 -10.10 7.38
C PRO A 148 -6.41 -9.01 6.34
N GLU A 149 -5.96 -9.37 5.13
CA GLU A 149 -5.65 -8.42 4.06
C GLU A 149 -6.91 -7.73 3.51
N GLY A 150 -8.06 -8.40 3.53
CA GLY A 150 -9.35 -7.80 3.17
C GLY A 150 -9.71 -6.64 4.11
N TRP A 151 -9.66 -6.89 5.40
CA TRP A 151 -9.92 -5.90 6.45
C TRP A 151 -8.89 -4.78 6.48
N TYR A 152 -7.60 -5.10 6.28
CA TYR A 152 -6.55 -4.11 6.14
C TYR A 152 -6.78 -3.18 4.94
N SER A 153 -7.17 -3.75 3.80
CA SER A 153 -7.48 -2.97 2.59
C SER A 153 -8.69 -2.06 2.80
N LEU A 154 -9.72 -2.53 3.53
CA LEU A 154 -10.88 -1.72 3.89
C LEU A 154 -10.46 -0.56 4.79
N GLY A 155 -9.66 -0.82 5.82
CA GLY A 155 -9.14 0.21 6.73
C GLY A 155 -8.36 1.30 6.00
N ARG A 156 -7.48 0.92 5.06
CA ARG A 156 -6.75 1.87 4.22
C ARG A 156 -7.68 2.73 3.35
N LEU A 157 -8.68 2.11 2.75
CA LEU A 157 -9.66 2.85 1.94
C LEU A 157 -10.44 3.85 2.82
N ARG A 158 -10.93 3.43 3.98
CA ARG A 158 -11.63 4.30 4.93
C ARG A 158 -10.76 5.46 5.41
N TYR A 159 -9.46 5.20 5.64
CA TYR A 159 -8.50 6.24 5.97
C TYR A 159 -8.37 7.27 4.83
N THR A 160 -8.24 6.83 3.58
CA THR A 160 -8.18 7.73 2.41
C THR A 160 -9.46 8.56 2.25
N GLU A 161 -10.62 7.99 2.59
CA GLU A 161 -11.92 8.68 2.62
C GLU A 161 -12.07 9.61 3.84
N GLN A 162 -11.04 9.74 4.70
CA GLN A 162 -11.06 10.47 5.98
C GLN A 162 -12.10 9.92 6.99
N ARG A 163 -12.56 8.70 6.80
CA ARG A 163 -13.46 7.98 7.69
C ARG A 163 -12.64 7.24 8.74
N PHE A 164 -11.92 8.02 9.56
CA PHE A 164 -10.91 7.48 10.48
C PHE A 164 -11.49 6.50 11.51
N GLY A 165 -12.72 6.70 11.98
CA GLY A 165 -13.39 5.77 12.90
C GLY A 165 -13.58 4.39 12.25
N ASP A 166 -14.12 4.35 11.03
CA ASP A 166 -14.31 3.11 10.27
C ASP A 166 -12.96 2.44 9.92
N ALA A 167 -11.92 3.26 9.70
CA ALA A 167 -10.56 2.75 9.48
C ALA A 167 -10.03 2.04 10.73
N VAL A 168 -10.20 2.65 11.93
CA VAL A 168 -9.83 2.03 13.22
C VAL A 168 -10.52 0.69 13.41
N ASP A 169 -11.82 0.61 13.17
CA ASP A 169 -12.59 -0.62 13.32
C ASP A 169 -12.10 -1.71 12.36
N SER A 170 -11.85 -1.35 11.11
CA SER A 170 -11.33 -2.27 10.09
C SER A 170 -9.92 -2.78 10.44
N PHE A 171 -9.01 -1.89 10.90
CA PHE A 171 -7.66 -2.28 11.32
C PHE A 171 -7.68 -3.16 12.57
N LYS A 172 -8.54 -2.86 13.55
CA LYS A 172 -8.73 -3.72 14.73
C LYS A 172 -9.20 -5.11 14.32
N HIS A 173 -10.14 -5.19 13.39
CA HIS A 173 -10.59 -6.49 12.89
C HIS A 173 -9.43 -7.25 12.20
N ALA A 174 -8.64 -6.57 11.36
CA ALA A 174 -7.44 -7.18 10.76
C ALA A 174 -6.47 -7.70 11.83
N LEU A 175 -6.29 -6.98 12.96
CA LEU A 175 -5.44 -7.41 14.08
C LEU A 175 -6.02 -8.59 14.88
N THR A 176 -7.33 -8.80 14.92
CA THR A 176 -7.90 -10.02 15.52
C THR A 176 -7.51 -11.26 14.72
N LEU A 177 -7.34 -11.11 13.40
CA LEU A 177 -6.95 -12.20 12.49
C LEU A 177 -5.42 -12.35 12.38
N ALA A 178 -4.67 -11.24 12.44
CA ALA A 178 -3.22 -11.20 12.36
C ALA A 178 -2.62 -10.27 13.44
N PRO A 179 -2.52 -10.73 14.72
CA PRO A 179 -2.13 -9.88 15.85
C PRO A 179 -0.70 -9.32 15.79
N SER A 180 0.18 -9.91 15.00
CA SER A 180 1.59 -9.50 14.86
C SER A 180 1.86 -8.69 13.59
N SER A 181 0.85 -8.07 13.00
CA SER A 181 1.02 -7.29 11.77
C SER A 181 1.52 -5.88 12.04
N VAL A 182 2.83 -5.65 11.87
CA VAL A 182 3.47 -4.33 11.99
C VAL A 182 2.77 -3.27 11.14
N LYS A 183 2.45 -3.59 9.88
CA LYS A 183 1.81 -2.64 8.96
C LYS A 183 0.41 -2.24 9.42
N VAL A 184 -0.34 -3.16 10.04
CA VAL A 184 -1.70 -2.85 10.52
C VAL A 184 -1.65 -1.99 11.76
N GLU A 185 -0.75 -2.29 12.73
CA GLU A 185 -0.54 -1.44 13.92
C GLU A 185 -0.08 -0.03 13.54
N ASN A 186 0.85 0.10 12.57
CA ASN A 186 1.28 1.40 12.09
C ASN A 186 0.13 2.21 11.45
N ASN A 187 -0.70 1.58 10.62
CA ASN A 187 -1.84 2.26 10.00
C ASN A 187 -2.97 2.54 10.99
N LEU A 188 -3.12 1.73 12.03
CA LEU A 188 -4.02 2.01 13.16
C LEU A 188 -3.57 3.27 13.89
N GLY A 189 -2.25 3.46 14.10
CA GLY A 189 -1.69 4.70 14.65
C GLY A 189 -2.05 5.91 13.82
N LEU A 190 -1.87 5.86 12.50
CA LEU A 190 -2.27 6.94 11.58
C LEU A 190 -3.78 7.24 11.65
N ALA A 191 -4.63 6.21 11.77
CA ALA A 191 -6.07 6.41 11.90
C ALA A 191 -6.44 7.08 13.23
N TYR A 192 -5.73 6.77 14.31
CA TYR A 192 -5.90 7.46 15.59
C TYR A 192 -5.44 8.92 15.54
N GLU A 193 -4.34 9.23 14.83
CA GLU A 193 -3.95 10.62 14.60
C GLU A 193 -5.03 11.40 13.85
N GLY A 194 -5.63 10.80 12.81
CA GLY A 194 -6.76 11.39 12.09
C GLY A 194 -7.98 11.69 12.98
N LEU A 195 -8.14 10.97 14.09
CA LEU A 195 -9.16 11.21 15.12
C LEU A 195 -8.69 12.15 16.25
N ASN A 196 -7.49 12.73 16.17
CA ASN A 196 -6.83 13.48 17.24
C ASN A 196 -6.65 12.67 18.55
N ARG A 197 -6.61 11.33 18.46
CA ARG A 197 -6.40 10.40 19.58
C ARG A 197 -4.91 10.09 19.71
N THR A 198 -4.13 11.10 20.04
CA THR A 198 -2.65 11.04 20.03
C THR A 198 -2.08 9.96 20.94
N ASP A 199 -2.66 9.74 22.13
CA ASP A 199 -2.15 8.71 23.05
C ASP A 199 -2.37 7.29 22.49
N ASP A 200 -3.51 7.04 21.85
CA ASP A 200 -3.77 5.77 21.18
C ASP A 200 -2.85 5.55 19.98
N ALA A 201 -2.54 6.62 19.23
CA ALA A 201 -1.59 6.57 18.13
C ALA A 201 -0.19 6.17 18.64
N VAL A 202 0.29 6.79 19.72
CA VAL A 202 1.57 6.45 20.35
C VAL A 202 1.61 4.97 20.78
N ILE A 203 0.52 4.47 21.37
CA ILE A 203 0.42 3.05 21.76
C ILE A 203 0.53 2.14 20.54
N ALA A 204 -0.19 2.44 19.45
CA ALA A 204 -0.19 1.63 18.24
C ALA A 204 1.20 1.63 17.57
N TYR A 205 1.86 2.79 17.43
CA TYR A 205 3.21 2.87 16.89
C TYR A 205 4.25 2.13 17.74
N ARG A 206 4.17 2.23 19.08
CA ARG A 206 5.07 1.47 19.97
C ARG A 206 4.86 -0.04 19.83
N ARG A 207 3.63 -0.50 19.64
CA ARG A 207 3.34 -1.92 19.35
C ARG A 207 3.93 -2.34 18.01
N ALA A 208 3.78 -1.51 16.96
CA ALA A 208 4.39 -1.77 15.66
C ALA A 208 5.91 -1.92 15.77
N ILE A 209 6.59 -1.03 16.51
CA ILE A 209 8.03 -1.08 16.75
C ILE A 209 8.41 -2.36 17.54
N ALA A 210 7.72 -2.67 18.62
CA ALA A 210 7.99 -3.87 19.41
C ALA A 210 7.82 -5.17 18.61
N LEU A 211 6.81 -5.24 17.73
CA LEU A 211 6.61 -6.37 16.82
C LEU A 211 7.72 -6.49 15.78
N GLN A 212 8.21 -5.34 15.29
CA GLN A 212 9.31 -5.27 14.34
C GLN A 212 10.63 -5.72 14.98
N ASP A 213 10.92 -5.27 16.22
CA ASP A 213 12.13 -5.60 16.95
C ASP A 213 12.18 -7.10 17.33
N ALA A 214 11.02 -7.73 17.49
CA ALA A 214 10.91 -9.18 17.71
C ALA A 214 11.06 -10.01 16.42
N GLY A 215 11.04 -9.35 15.25
CA GLY A 215 11.15 -9.98 13.95
C GLY A 215 12.56 -9.96 13.37
N PRO A 216 12.74 -10.52 12.15
CA PRO A 216 14.02 -10.48 11.47
C PRO A 216 14.34 -9.04 11.00
N PRO A 217 15.59 -8.56 11.22
CA PRO A 217 16.00 -7.17 10.91
C PRO A 217 15.77 -6.76 9.45
N GLU A 218 15.85 -7.71 8.51
CA GLU A 218 15.68 -7.46 7.07
C GLU A 218 14.24 -7.04 6.71
N ARG A 219 13.29 -7.23 7.63
CA ARG A 219 11.88 -6.82 7.47
C ARG A 219 11.56 -5.54 8.23
N ALA A 220 12.55 -4.94 8.89
CA ALA A 220 12.34 -3.70 9.60
C ALA A 220 11.95 -2.57 8.64
N SER A 221 10.99 -1.74 9.07
CA SER A 221 10.53 -0.55 8.36
C SER A 221 10.79 0.70 9.18
N GLU A 222 11.20 1.74 8.52
CA GLU A 222 11.38 3.06 9.14
C GLU A 222 10.05 3.72 9.54
N GLN A 223 8.94 3.29 8.93
CA GLN A 223 7.63 3.97 9.05
C GLN A 223 7.13 4.14 10.50
N PRO A 224 7.06 3.08 11.34
CA PRO A 224 6.58 3.23 12.72
C PRO A 224 7.48 4.14 13.56
N LEU A 225 8.81 4.07 13.33
CA LEU A 225 9.79 4.93 14.01
C LEU A 225 9.60 6.40 13.63
N LEU A 226 9.46 6.67 12.32
CA LEU A 226 9.24 8.01 11.79
C LEU A 226 7.94 8.61 12.30
N ASN A 227 6.83 7.87 12.22
CA ASN A 227 5.52 8.35 12.64
C ASN A 227 5.49 8.63 14.15
N LEU A 228 6.03 7.72 14.98
CA LEU A 228 6.12 7.96 16.41
C LEU A 228 6.99 9.18 16.74
N ALA A 229 8.12 9.34 16.06
CA ALA A 229 9.01 10.48 16.29
C ALA A 229 8.33 11.81 15.98
N ILE A 230 7.55 11.90 14.90
CA ILE A 230 6.78 13.10 14.54
C ILE A 230 5.79 13.45 15.67
N VAL A 231 5.03 12.47 16.15
CA VAL A 231 4.08 12.66 17.26
C VAL A 231 4.81 13.14 18.53
N LEU A 232 5.96 12.55 18.86
CA LEU A 232 6.76 12.94 20.03
C LEU A 232 7.38 14.33 19.90
N MET A 233 7.77 14.75 18.70
CA MET A 233 8.22 16.11 18.43
C MET A 233 7.11 17.13 18.72
N HIS A 234 5.88 16.86 18.32
CA HIS A 234 4.72 17.69 18.64
C HIS A 234 4.44 17.74 20.16
N GLN A 235 4.79 16.68 20.89
CA GLN A 235 4.71 16.65 22.37
C GLN A 235 5.95 17.24 23.06
N ALA A 236 6.89 17.86 22.31
CA ALA A 236 8.17 18.37 22.79
C ALA A 236 9.07 17.31 23.48
N LYS A 237 8.85 16.02 23.22
CA LYS A 237 9.69 14.90 23.70
C LYS A 237 10.87 14.67 22.75
N LEU A 238 11.68 15.72 22.56
CA LEU A 238 12.69 15.77 21.49
C LEU A 238 13.79 14.70 21.63
N GLY A 239 14.18 14.33 22.86
CA GLY A 239 15.22 13.30 23.07
C GLY A 239 14.80 11.90 22.61
N GLU A 240 13.54 11.52 22.90
CA GLU A 240 13.01 10.24 22.45
C GLU A 240 12.80 10.23 20.91
N ALA A 241 12.25 11.33 20.38
CA ALA A 241 12.09 11.49 18.92
C ALA A 241 13.42 11.40 18.18
N GLN A 242 14.50 12.02 18.71
CA GLN A 242 15.83 11.93 18.13
C GLN A 242 16.34 10.48 18.05
N SER A 243 16.18 9.72 19.13
CA SER A 243 16.59 8.30 19.16
C SER A 243 15.89 7.49 18.09
N LEU A 244 14.58 7.68 17.94
CA LEU A 244 13.77 6.98 16.92
C LEU A 244 14.15 7.38 15.49
N LEU A 245 14.38 8.66 15.23
CA LEU A 245 14.79 9.13 13.90
C LEU A 245 16.19 8.62 13.52
N LEU A 246 17.12 8.53 14.46
CA LEU A 246 18.43 7.96 14.21
C LEU A 246 18.35 6.45 13.90
N GLN A 247 17.47 5.71 14.55
CA GLN A 247 17.16 4.32 14.20
C GLN A 247 16.54 4.23 12.80
N ALA A 248 15.61 5.12 12.47
CA ALA A 248 14.98 5.16 11.14
C ALA A 248 16.01 5.44 10.02
N VAL A 249 16.98 6.34 10.24
CA VAL A 249 18.10 6.58 9.30
C VAL A 249 18.93 5.32 9.08
N HIS A 250 19.15 4.53 10.12
CA HIS A 250 19.90 3.29 9.99
C HIS A 250 19.19 2.28 9.07
N ILE A 251 17.86 2.21 9.15
CA ILE A 251 17.04 1.33 8.28
C ILE A 251 16.94 1.88 6.85
N ALA A 252 16.67 3.18 6.71
CA ALA A 252 16.42 3.84 5.43
C ALA A 252 17.29 5.10 5.25
N PRO A 253 18.61 4.98 5.06
CA PRO A 253 19.56 6.12 5.04
C PRO A 253 19.36 7.08 3.86
N ARG A 254 18.58 6.68 2.85
CA ARG A 254 18.28 7.49 1.67
C ARG A 254 16.84 8.02 1.63
N ASP A 255 16.07 7.91 2.71
CA ASP A 255 14.73 8.50 2.78
C ASP A 255 14.84 9.99 3.15
N PRO A 256 14.52 10.91 2.24
CA PRO A 256 14.61 12.35 2.50
C PRO A 256 13.69 12.82 3.65
N ARG A 257 12.59 12.11 3.92
CA ARG A 257 11.63 12.46 4.99
C ARG A 257 12.26 12.34 6.37
N ILE A 258 13.10 11.32 6.59
CA ILE A 258 13.76 11.12 7.88
C ILE A 258 14.80 12.24 8.13
N HIS A 259 15.58 12.58 7.11
CA HIS A 259 16.54 13.67 7.19
C HIS A 259 15.84 15.03 7.39
N GLU A 260 14.70 15.24 6.75
CA GLU A 260 13.86 16.42 7.00
C GLU A 260 13.42 16.49 8.47
N GLN A 261 12.91 15.39 9.03
CA GLN A 261 12.45 15.37 10.42
C GLN A 261 13.61 15.56 11.42
N LEU A 262 14.80 14.99 11.14
CA LEU A 262 15.99 15.26 11.94
C LEU A 262 16.41 16.73 11.85
N GLY A 263 16.36 17.32 10.65
CA GLY A 263 16.61 18.73 10.47
C GLY A 263 15.65 19.62 11.30
N GLN A 264 14.36 19.35 11.21
CA GLN A 264 13.34 20.07 11.99
C GLN A 264 13.52 19.86 13.49
N LEU A 265 13.84 18.65 13.94
CA LEU A 265 14.12 18.36 15.35
C LEU A 265 15.31 19.18 15.86
N TYR A 266 16.43 19.21 15.12
CA TYR A 266 17.59 20.01 15.53
C TYR A 266 17.33 21.52 15.46
N MET A 267 16.47 21.99 14.53
CA MET A 267 15.98 23.37 14.54
C MET A 267 15.21 23.69 15.85
N GLN A 268 14.32 22.79 16.29
CA GLN A 268 13.58 22.94 17.54
C GLN A 268 14.51 22.92 18.77
N GLN A 269 15.61 22.20 18.71
CA GLN A 269 16.65 22.18 19.76
C GLN A 269 17.57 23.40 19.71
N GLY A 270 17.47 24.27 18.70
CA GLY A 270 18.41 25.38 18.47
C GLY A 270 19.79 24.95 17.95
N ASN A 271 19.96 23.68 17.59
CA ASN A 271 21.20 23.16 17.03
C ASN A 271 21.22 23.31 15.50
N TYR A 272 21.38 24.55 15.04
CA TYR A 272 21.31 24.90 13.63
C TYR A 272 22.40 24.26 12.76
N VAL A 273 23.55 23.90 13.36
CA VAL A 273 24.65 23.25 12.66
C VAL A 273 24.23 21.84 12.22
N GLU A 274 23.72 21.03 13.15
CA GLU A 274 23.24 19.70 12.82
C GLU A 274 21.98 19.75 11.94
N ALA A 275 21.08 20.71 12.19
CA ALA A 275 19.92 20.95 11.34
C ALA A 275 20.33 21.16 9.88
N GLY A 276 21.31 22.03 9.64
CA GLY A 276 21.84 22.29 8.28
C GLY A 276 22.34 21.02 7.60
N LYS A 277 23.14 20.20 8.28
CA LYS A 277 23.70 18.95 7.72
C LYS A 277 22.62 17.97 7.27
N TYR A 278 21.59 17.78 8.11
CA TYR A 278 20.51 16.86 7.76
C TYR A 278 19.63 17.43 6.64
N LEU A 279 19.35 18.74 6.66
CA LEU A 279 18.56 19.40 5.59
C LEU A 279 19.31 19.46 4.26
N GLU A 280 20.63 19.66 4.26
CA GLU A 280 21.49 19.51 3.06
C GLU A 280 21.36 18.10 2.46
N THR A 281 21.33 17.08 3.33
CA THR A 281 21.16 15.69 2.88
C THR A 281 19.76 15.47 2.32
N ALA A 282 18.71 15.95 2.99
CA ALA A 282 17.33 15.84 2.51
C ALA A 282 17.16 16.52 1.13
N THR A 283 17.69 17.74 0.98
CA THR A 283 17.61 18.52 -0.26
C THR A 283 18.37 17.83 -1.41
N ARG A 284 19.53 17.23 -1.12
CA ARG A 284 20.27 16.44 -2.13
C ARG A 284 19.52 15.18 -2.56
N LEU A 285 18.75 14.54 -1.66
CA LEU A 285 17.97 13.33 -1.96
C LEU A 285 16.68 13.63 -2.72
N ASP A 286 16.08 14.81 -2.49
CA ASP A 286 14.84 15.26 -3.12
C ASP A 286 14.95 16.77 -3.48
N PRO A 287 15.68 17.11 -4.57
CA PRO A 287 16.01 18.51 -4.90
C PRO A 287 14.83 19.31 -5.47
N GLU A 288 13.74 18.67 -5.84
CA GLU A 288 12.57 19.36 -6.39
C GLU A 288 11.53 19.73 -5.31
N ARG A 289 11.76 19.34 -4.07
CA ARG A 289 10.83 19.61 -2.98
C ARG A 289 11.08 20.97 -2.31
N SER A 290 10.28 21.95 -2.69
CA SER A 290 10.36 23.36 -2.25
C SER A 290 10.52 23.53 -0.72
N ASN A 291 9.78 22.75 0.08
CA ASN A 291 9.84 22.81 1.54
C ASN A 291 11.22 22.52 2.12
N LEU A 292 11.99 21.62 1.52
CA LEU A 292 13.34 21.29 1.99
C LEU A 292 14.30 22.46 1.83
N HIS A 293 14.25 23.15 0.69
CA HIS A 293 15.02 24.36 0.43
C HIS A 293 14.65 25.47 1.40
N PHE A 294 13.35 25.65 1.69
CA PHE A 294 12.89 26.62 2.67
C PHE A 294 13.45 26.35 4.07
N LEU A 295 13.37 25.09 4.54
CA LEU A 295 13.90 24.68 5.84
C LEU A 295 15.44 24.86 5.91
N LEU A 296 16.15 24.50 4.85
CA LEU A 296 17.60 24.68 4.75
C LEU A 296 17.97 26.16 4.78
N GLY A 297 17.23 27.00 4.05
CA GLY A 297 17.37 28.45 4.11
C GLY A 297 17.21 29.02 5.51
N GLN A 298 16.23 28.52 6.27
CA GLN A 298 16.06 28.89 7.68
C GLN A 298 17.26 28.48 8.54
N ALA A 299 17.78 27.26 8.37
CA ALA A 299 18.96 26.80 9.09
C ALA A 299 20.19 27.69 8.80
N TYR A 300 20.45 28.00 7.54
CA TYR A 300 21.53 28.90 7.14
C TYR A 300 21.35 30.32 7.66
N HIS A 301 20.12 30.83 7.67
CA HIS A 301 19.83 32.14 8.21
C HIS A 301 20.21 32.22 9.72
N HIS A 302 19.85 31.22 10.52
CA HIS A 302 20.21 31.12 11.92
C HIS A 302 21.73 30.97 12.14
N LEU A 303 22.45 30.39 11.19
CA LEU A 303 23.91 30.29 11.22
C LEU A 303 24.63 31.55 10.73
N GLY A 304 23.89 32.60 10.33
CA GLY A 304 24.46 33.82 9.77
C GLY A 304 24.98 33.70 8.35
N ARG A 305 24.72 32.55 7.67
CA ARG A 305 25.11 32.26 6.28
C ARG A 305 24.10 32.88 5.30
N GLN A 306 24.05 34.22 5.28
CA GLN A 306 22.99 35.01 4.63
C GLN A 306 22.89 34.77 3.14
N GLN A 307 24.04 34.65 2.43
CA GLN A 307 24.04 34.45 0.97
C GLN A 307 23.48 33.06 0.61
N GLU A 308 23.83 32.04 1.36
CA GLU A 308 23.36 30.67 1.16
C GLU A 308 21.87 30.55 1.53
N ALA A 309 21.45 31.18 2.64
CA ALA A 309 20.04 31.26 2.99
C ALA A 309 19.21 31.89 1.88
N LYS A 310 19.68 33.00 1.29
CA LYS A 310 18.99 33.65 0.17
C LYS A 310 18.87 32.71 -1.04
N THR A 311 19.94 32.03 -1.40
CA THR A 311 19.93 31.06 -2.52
C THR A 311 18.90 29.97 -2.33
N GLU A 312 18.81 29.42 -1.11
CA GLU A 312 17.86 28.36 -0.78
C GLU A 312 16.40 28.89 -0.77
N PHE A 313 16.15 30.09 -0.24
CA PHE A 313 14.83 30.71 -0.30
C PHE A 313 14.40 31.04 -1.74
N ASP A 314 15.30 31.54 -2.58
CA ASP A 314 15.03 31.81 -3.99
C ASP A 314 14.69 30.49 -4.75
N THR A 315 15.40 29.41 -4.44
CA THR A 315 15.13 28.08 -4.99
C THR A 315 13.75 27.57 -4.52
N ALA A 316 13.45 27.68 -3.24
CA ALA A 316 12.15 27.30 -2.68
C ALA A 316 11.00 28.05 -3.37
N ALA A 317 11.15 29.38 -3.56
CA ALA A 317 10.15 30.22 -4.22
C ALA A 317 9.94 29.80 -5.70
N ARG A 318 11.03 29.52 -6.41
CA ARG A 318 11.00 29.08 -7.81
C ARG A 318 10.29 27.72 -7.96
N LEU A 319 10.56 26.78 -7.04
CA LEU A 319 9.95 25.44 -7.06
C LEU A 319 8.46 25.49 -6.66
N ALA A 320 8.08 26.40 -5.76
CA ALA A 320 6.69 26.57 -5.34
C ALA A 320 5.82 27.20 -6.44
N ASN A 321 6.41 28.01 -7.36
CA ASN A 321 5.71 28.72 -8.41
C ASN A 321 6.35 28.47 -9.80
N PRO A 322 6.19 27.28 -10.40
CA PRO A 322 6.82 26.95 -11.68
C PRO A 322 6.30 27.79 -12.87
N SER A 323 5.21 28.55 -12.70
CA SER A 323 4.63 29.41 -13.72
C SER A 323 5.25 30.83 -13.80
N VAL A 324 6.19 31.16 -12.94
CA VAL A 324 6.97 32.40 -13.00
C VAL A 324 8.29 32.14 -13.73
N ARG A 325 8.21 31.83 -15.02
CA ARG A 325 9.35 31.78 -15.94
C ARG A 325 9.25 32.90 -16.98
#